data_effed473ee1b232af4ef4df78b313815
#
_entry.id   effed473ee1b232af4ef4df78b313815
#
_cell.length_a   1.000
_cell.length_b   1.000
_cell.length_c   1.000
_cell.angle_alpha   90.00
_cell.angle_beta   90.00
_cell.angle_gamma   90.00
#
_symmetry.space_group_name_H-M   'P 1'
#
loop_
_entity.id
_entity.type
_entity.pdbx_description
1 polymer ?
#
loop_
_entity_poly.entity_id
_entity_poly.type
_entity_poly.pdbx_seq_one_letter_code
_entity_poly.pdbx_strand_id
1 'polypeptide(L)'
;MGEERYDLEKTYTESFFGWDDNAGEQKILAQYFVPKIVKLFNPKYVLDVGCGSGQWLDEYRKHNIKIKGIEGSSNAWVTMSDETKEVVTQWDLRDTIQEEDYNIDFAQSFEVAEHIEEEYADIFLHNLIKDDPDTVLLTAASVGQHGIQHVNCQEREYWMTKMKNMGYLFNQDLLNEIKSWDRPEACPFWWPQNLMVFI
;
A
#
# COMPACT_ATOMS: atom_id res chain seq x y z
N MET A 1 24.49 17.78 4.92
CA MET A 1 24.09 17.05 6.15
C MET A 1 22.71 16.54 5.81
N GLY A 2 22.53 15.21 5.63
CA GLY A 2 21.19 14.64 5.43
C GLY A 2 20.36 14.93 6.67
N GLU A 3 19.11 15.27 6.48
CA GLU A 3 18.17 15.38 7.58
C GLU A 3 18.09 14.01 8.27
N GLU A 4 18.03 13.99 9.60
CA GLU A 4 17.93 12.76 10.36
C GLU A 4 16.55 12.13 10.07
N ARG A 5 16.52 10.87 9.59
CA ARG A 5 15.25 10.15 9.33
C ARG A 5 14.41 10.10 10.61
N TYR A 6 13.11 10.32 10.49
CA TYR A 6 12.23 10.16 11.63
C TYR A 6 12.17 8.70 12.10
N ASP A 7 11.94 8.54 13.40
CA ASP A 7 11.89 7.24 14.07
C ASP A 7 10.50 6.60 13.85
N LEU A 8 10.45 5.52 13.07
CA LEU A 8 9.22 4.81 12.73
C LEU A 8 8.47 4.33 13.97
N GLU A 9 9.17 3.78 14.97
CA GLU A 9 8.56 3.20 16.17
C GLU A 9 7.95 4.25 17.10
N LYS A 10 8.52 5.48 17.09
CA LYS A 10 7.94 6.60 17.84
C LYS A 10 6.78 7.25 17.12
N THR A 11 6.80 7.24 15.79
CA THR A 11 5.79 7.85 14.95
C THR A 11 4.56 6.96 14.84
N TYR A 12 4.76 5.69 14.50
CA TYR A 12 3.70 4.69 14.32
C TYR A 12 3.66 3.77 15.53
N THR A 13 3.03 4.25 16.60
CA THR A 13 2.89 3.51 17.86
C THR A 13 1.88 2.37 17.72
N GLU A 14 1.87 1.43 18.68
CA GLU A 14 0.83 0.38 18.74
C GLU A 14 -0.60 0.94 18.67
N SER A 15 -0.84 2.12 19.27
CA SER A 15 -2.15 2.77 19.21
C SER A 15 -2.51 3.27 17.80
N PHE A 16 -1.54 3.57 16.94
CA PHE A 16 -1.78 3.93 15.55
C PHE A 16 -2.38 2.75 14.78
N PHE A 17 -1.85 1.55 14.98
CA PHE A 17 -2.32 0.33 14.31
C PHE A 17 -3.53 -0.31 15.01
N GLY A 18 -3.68 -0.09 16.31
CA GLY A 18 -4.69 -0.70 17.15
C GLY A 18 -5.96 0.14 17.36
N TRP A 19 -6.03 1.35 16.82
CA TRP A 19 -7.24 2.16 16.94
C TRP A 19 -8.39 1.49 16.17
N ASP A 20 -9.46 1.19 16.90
CA ASP A 20 -10.66 0.54 16.39
C ASP A 20 -11.19 1.19 15.09
N ASP A 21 -11.02 2.51 14.95
CA ASP A 21 -11.47 3.25 13.78
C ASP A 21 -10.58 2.97 12.55
N ASN A 22 -9.26 3.01 12.67
CA ASN A 22 -8.37 2.81 11.52
C ASN A 22 -8.26 1.33 11.11
N ALA A 23 -8.00 0.41 12.04
CA ALA A 23 -7.95 -1.02 11.75
C ALA A 23 -9.31 -1.56 11.30
N GLY A 24 -10.41 -1.05 11.89
CA GLY A 24 -11.77 -1.37 11.49
C GLY A 24 -12.09 -0.89 10.08
N GLU A 25 -11.70 0.33 9.73
CA GLU A 25 -11.88 0.91 8.41
C GLU A 25 -11.11 0.12 7.34
N GLN A 26 -9.82 -0.15 7.53
CA GLN A 26 -9.00 -0.94 6.61
C GLN A 26 -9.56 -2.35 6.40
N LYS A 27 -10.06 -2.98 7.46
CA LYS A 27 -10.73 -4.28 7.37
C LYS A 27 -11.99 -4.22 6.52
N ILE A 28 -12.83 -3.20 6.70
CA ILE A 28 -14.06 -3.02 5.90
C ILE A 28 -13.70 -2.79 4.43
N LEU A 29 -12.69 -1.95 4.16
CA LEU A 29 -12.20 -1.70 2.81
C LEU A 29 -11.69 -2.99 2.16
N ALA A 30 -10.83 -3.74 2.85
CA ALA A 30 -10.30 -4.99 2.35
C ALA A 30 -11.41 -6.00 2.02
N GLN A 31 -12.35 -6.22 2.95
CA GLN A 31 -13.47 -7.13 2.74
C GLN A 31 -14.36 -6.76 1.55
N TYR A 32 -14.44 -5.48 1.26
CA TYR A 32 -15.26 -4.99 0.16
C TYR A 32 -14.53 -4.99 -1.18
N PHE A 33 -13.27 -4.54 -1.20
CA PHE A 33 -12.53 -4.35 -2.45
C PHE A 33 -11.80 -5.60 -2.91
N VAL A 34 -11.21 -6.41 -2.01
CA VAL A 34 -10.42 -7.58 -2.38
C VAL A 34 -11.20 -8.58 -3.26
N PRO A 35 -12.46 -8.95 -2.96
CA PRO A 35 -13.20 -9.85 -3.85
C PRO A 35 -13.37 -9.31 -5.27
N LYS A 36 -13.51 -7.98 -5.42
CA LYS A 36 -13.67 -7.30 -6.69
C LYS A 36 -12.33 -7.18 -7.43
N ILE A 37 -11.26 -6.87 -6.72
CA ILE A 37 -9.89 -6.86 -7.23
C ILE A 37 -9.52 -8.26 -7.76
N VAL A 38 -9.79 -9.30 -6.97
CA VAL A 38 -9.55 -10.70 -7.38
C VAL A 38 -10.36 -11.04 -8.64
N LYS A 39 -11.60 -10.61 -8.73
CA LYS A 39 -12.44 -10.84 -9.92
C LYS A 39 -11.92 -10.09 -11.15
N LEU A 40 -11.44 -8.86 -11.00
CA LEU A 40 -11.00 -8.02 -12.12
C LEU A 40 -9.61 -8.43 -12.62
N PHE A 41 -8.65 -8.61 -11.71
CA PHE A 41 -7.23 -8.82 -12.05
C PHE A 41 -6.78 -10.28 -11.97
N ASN A 42 -7.51 -11.13 -11.23
CA ASN A 42 -7.20 -12.55 -11.01
C ASN A 42 -5.74 -12.80 -10.53
N PRO A 43 -5.24 -12.03 -9.53
CA PRO A 43 -3.88 -12.13 -9.07
C PRO A 43 -3.58 -13.52 -8.52
N LYS A 44 -2.33 -13.97 -8.60
CA LYS A 44 -1.87 -15.24 -8.05
C LYS A 44 -0.97 -15.02 -6.83
N TYR A 45 -0.21 -13.92 -6.84
CA TYR A 45 0.68 -13.57 -5.76
C TYR A 45 0.70 -12.04 -5.58
N VAL A 46 0.21 -11.58 -4.44
CA VAL A 46 0.07 -10.16 -4.09
C VAL A 46 1.19 -9.74 -3.16
N LEU A 47 1.84 -8.62 -3.50
CA LEU A 47 2.72 -7.86 -2.62
C LEU A 47 1.97 -6.64 -2.07
N ASP A 48 2.02 -6.44 -0.74
CA ASP A 48 1.48 -5.27 -0.07
C ASP A 48 2.62 -4.52 0.64
N VAL A 49 2.96 -3.32 0.13
CA VAL A 49 4.07 -2.51 0.61
C VAL A 49 3.55 -1.42 1.55
N GLY A 50 3.97 -1.47 2.81
CA GLY A 50 3.38 -0.71 3.91
C GLY A 50 2.06 -1.35 4.36
N CYS A 51 2.09 -2.66 4.57
CA CYS A 51 0.86 -3.45 4.79
C CYS A 51 0.18 -3.19 6.15
N GLY A 52 0.78 -2.37 7.02
CA GLY A 52 0.25 -2.09 8.36
C GLY A 52 -0.04 -3.37 9.13
N SER A 53 -1.22 -3.47 9.71
CA SER A 53 -1.66 -4.67 10.47
C SER A 53 -2.10 -5.84 9.59
N GLY A 54 -1.92 -5.78 8.27
CA GLY A 54 -2.13 -6.89 7.35
C GLY A 54 -3.58 -7.23 6.99
N GLN A 55 -4.55 -6.33 7.21
CA GLN A 55 -5.98 -6.61 6.93
C GLN A 55 -6.25 -6.95 5.47
N TRP A 56 -5.55 -6.29 4.53
CA TRP A 56 -5.67 -6.58 3.10
C TRP A 56 -5.10 -7.96 2.77
N LEU A 57 -3.94 -8.30 3.34
CA LEU A 57 -3.32 -9.62 3.19
C LEU A 57 -4.21 -10.74 3.71
N ASP A 58 -4.79 -10.56 4.91
CA ASP A 58 -5.73 -11.53 5.49
C ASP A 58 -6.95 -11.75 4.59
N GLU A 59 -7.43 -10.72 3.91
CA GLU A 59 -8.55 -10.86 3.00
C GLU A 59 -8.16 -11.59 1.71
N TYR A 60 -7.01 -11.27 1.09
CA TYR A 60 -6.50 -12.02 -0.08
C TYR A 60 -6.30 -13.51 0.23
N ARG A 61 -5.82 -13.84 1.43
CA ARG A 61 -5.65 -15.25 1.86
C ARG A 61 -6.95 -16.03 1.79
N LYS A 62 -8.10 -15.43 2.13
CA LYS A 62 -9.42 -16.10 2.04
C LYS A 62 -9.81 -16.47 0.61
N HIS A 63 -9.21 -15.83 -0.36
CA HIS A 63 -9.38 -16.12 -1.79
C HIS A 63 -8.31 -17.07 -2.34
N ASN A 64 -7.50 -17.73 -1.48
CA ASN A 64 -6.40 -18.63 -1.84
C ASN A 64 -5.32 -17.95 -2.71
N ILE A 65 -5.13 -16.64 -2.56
CA ILE A 65 -4.06 -15.87 -3.20
C ILE A 65 -2.80 -15.98 -2.33
N LYS A 66 -1.64 -16.18 -2.95
CA LYS A 66 -0.36 -16.05 -2.24
C LYS A 66 -0.15 -14.60 -1.87
N ILE A 67 0.44 -14.35 -0.70
CA ILE A 67 0.62 -13.01 -0.18
C ILE A 67 2.02 -12.82 0.39
N LYS A 68 2.54 -11.62 0.23
CA LYS A 68 3.75 -11.11 0.87
C LYS A 68 3.45 -9.69 1.36
N GLY A 69 3.88 -9.36 2.56
CA GLY A 69 3.78 -8.00 3.10
C GLY A 69 5.15 -7.45 3.46
N ILE A 70 5.28 -6.14 3.39
CA ILE A 70 6.43 -5.39 3.89
C ILE A 70 5.92 -4.25 4.76
N GLU A 71 6.45 -4.14 5.97
CA GLU A 71 6.05 -3.11 6.92
C GLU A 71 7.27 -2.58 7.69
N GLY A 72 7.37 -1.25 7.81
CA GLY A 72 8.51 -0.59 8.45
C GLY A 72 8.49 -0.65 9.96
N SER A 73 7.32 -0.48 10.57
CA SER A 73 7.18 -0.42 12.04
C SER A 73 6.85 -1.78 12.64
N SER A 74 7.63 -2.22 13.64
CA SER A 74 7.33 -3.44 14.40
C SER A 74 6.06 -3.33 15.24
N ASN A 75 5.59 -2.12 15.53
CA ASN A 75 4.35 -1.90 16.28
C ASN A 75 3.11 -2.43 15.52
N ALA A 76 3.17 -2.57 14.20
CA ALA A 76 2.12 -3.18 13.40
C ALA A 76 1.89 -4.67 13.75
N TRP A 77 2.93 -5.37 14.20
CA TRP A 77 2.86 -6.79 14.56
C TRP A 77 1.93 -7.08 15.73
N VAL A 78 1.69 -6.09 16.61
CA VAL A 78 0.83 -6.28 17.80
C VAL A 78 -0.60 -6.68 17.40
N THR A 79 -1.07 -6.17 16.27
CA THR A 79 -2.44 -6.39 15.78
C THR A 79 -2.54 -7.35 14.60
N MET A 80 -1.41 -7.81 14.04
CA MET A 80 -1.39 -8.81 12.97
C MET A 80 -1.83 -10.20 13.47
N SER A 81 -2.50 -10.97 12.60
CA SER A 81 -2.71 -12.41 12.81
C SER A 81 -1.36 -13.16 12.79
N ASP A 82 -1.28 -14.30 13.48
CA ASP A 82 -0.04 -15.08 13.51
C ASP A 82 0.33 -15.58 12.10
N GLU A 83 -0.67 -15.94 11.29
CA GLU A 83 -0.47 -16.35 9.91
C GLU A 83 0.04 -15.21 9.01
N THR A 84 -0.34 -13.97 9.29
CA THR A 84 0.14 -12.80 8.53
C THR A 84 1.58 -12.44 8.91
N LYS A 85 1.94 -12.57 10.19
CA LYS A 85 3.33 -12.39 10.65
C LYS A 85 4.34 -13.27 9.91
N GLU A 86 3.93 -14.49 9.51
CA GLU A 86 4.81 -15.43 8.79
C GLU A 86 5.18 -14.96 7.37
N VAL A 87 4.37 -14.07 6.77
CA VAL A 87 4.55 -13.62 5.38
C VAL A 87 4.90 -12.14 5.27
N VAL A 88 5.03 -11.44 6.41
CA VAL A 88 5.43 -10.03 6.46
C VAL A 88 6.89 -9.92 6.85
N THR A 89 7.65 -9.12 6.11
CA THR A 89 9.01 -8.74 6.43
C THR A 89 9.03 -7.34 7.02
N GLN A 90 9.74 -7.15 8.13
CA GLN A 90 10.02 -5.81 8.63
C GLN A 90 11.15 -5.18 7.82
N TRP A 91 10.85 -4.04 7.17
CA TRP A 91 11.83 -3.32 6.37
C TRP A 91 11.47 -1.83 6.27
N ASP A 92 12.45 -0.96 6.50
CA ASP A 92 12.28 0.47 6.28
C ASP A 92 12.16 0.72 4.77
N LEU A 93 11.02 1.23 4.32
CA LEU A 93 10.73 1.45 2.90
C LEU A 93 11.57 2.57 2.26
N ARG A 94 12.35 3.30 3.06
CA ARG A 94 13.35 4.26 2.62
C ARG A 94 14.69 3.59 2.24
N ASP A 95 14.81 2.28 2.46
CA ASP A 95 15.95 1.47 2.05
C ASP A 95 15.53 0.46 0.98
N THR A 96 16.44 0.16 0.04
CA THR A 96 16.18 -0.82 -1.02
C THR A 96 16.08 -2.23 -0.44
N ILE A 97 14.97 -2.91 -0.74
CA ILE A 97 14.73 -4.29 -0.30
C ILE A 97 15.74 -5.24 -0.95
N GLN A 98 16.39 -6.08 -0.13
CA GLN A 98 17.43 -7.03 -0.54
C GLN A 98 16.93 -8.49 -0.59
N GLU A 99 15.62 -8.70 -0.55
CA GLU A 99 15.06 -10.05 -0.59
C GLU A 99 15.10 -10.66 -2.00
N GLU A 100 14.96 -12.00 -2.08
CA GLU A 100 14.80 -12.74 -3.32
C GLU A 100 13.50 -12.35 -4.05
N ASP A 101 13.47 -12.54 -5.38
CA ASP A 101 12.28 -12.30 -6.18
C ASP A 101 11.22 -13.38 -5.92
N TYR A 102 9.96 -12.95 -5.78
CA TYR A 102 8.84 -13.82 -5.40
C TYR A 102 7.88 -14.15 -6.54
N ASN A 103 8.14 -13.71 -7.78
CA ASN A 103 7.22 -13.80 -8.92
C ASN A 103 5.84 -13.19 -8.58
N ILE A 104 5.85 -12.01 -7.99
CA ILE A 104 4.67 -11.20 -7.73
C ILE A 104 4.06 -10.78 -9.06
N ASP A 105 2.76 -11.01 -9.24
CA ASP A 105 2.01 -10.55 -10.42
C ASP A 105 1.11 -9.33 -10.13
N PHE A 106 0.95 -9.01 -8.84
CA PHE A 106 0.14 -7.87 -8.41
C PHE A 106 0.77 -7.20 -7.18
N ALA A 107 1.00 -5.90 -7.25
CA ALA A 107 1.50 -5.13 -6.12
C ALA A 107 0.51 -4.03 -5.71
N GLN A 108 0.47 -3.74 -4.42
CA GLN A 108 -0.31 -2.63 -3.89
C GLN A 108 0.43 -1.88 -2.79
N SER A 109 0.07 -0.61 -2.62
CA SER A 109 0.45 0.20 -1.46
C SER A 109 -0.62 1.27 -1.24
N PHE A 110 -1.22 1.31 -0.06
CA PHE A 110 -2.36 2.18 0.23
C PHE A 110 -2.07 3.12 1.38
N GLU A 111 -2.06 4.45 1.09
CA GLU A 111 -1.80 5.53 2.06
C GLU A 111 -0.47 5.33 2.80
N VAL A 112 0.60 5.15 2.03
CA VAL A 112 1.98 4.96 2.52
C VAL A 112 2.93 5.97 1.89
N ALA A 113 2.79 6.25 0.60
CA ALA A 113 3.73 7.04 -0.18
C ALA A 113 3.89 8.48 0.34
N GLU A 114 2.83 9.07 0.91
CA GLU A 114 2.83 10.38 1.55
C GLU A 114 3.62 10.46 2.86
N HIS A 115 3.90 9.31 3.47
CA HIS A 115 4.72 9.20 4.67
C HIS A 115 6.21 9.04 4.38
N ILE A 116 6.57 8.76 3.13
CA ILE A 116 7.96 8.60 2.69
C ILE A 116 8.49 9.94 2.20
N GLU A 117 9.57 10.43 2.81
CA GLU A 117 10.17 11.72 2.41
C GLU A 117 10.51 11.71 0.92
N GLU A 118 10.36 12.84 0.25
CA GLU A 118 10.47 12.96 -1.22
C GLU A 118 11.79 12.39 -1.77
N GLU A 119 12.87 12.51 -1.02
CA GLU A 119 14.18 11.98 -1.41
C GLU A 119 14.25 10.45 -1.50
N TYR A 120 13.33 9.73 -0.81
CA TYR A 120 13.22 8.26 -0.85
C TYR A 120 12.08 7.76 -1.73
N ALA A 121 11.31 8.64 -2.36
CA ALA A 121 10.15 8.25 -3.16
C ALA A 121 10.49 7.27 -4.29
N ASP A 122 11.66 7.42 -4.94
CA ASP A 122 12.09 6.49 -5.99
C ASP A 122 12.47 5.12 -5.41
N ILE A 123 13.08 5.06 -4.23
CA ILE A 123 13.41 3.80 -3.54
C ILE A 123 12.11 3.08 -3.16
N PHE A 124 11.14 3.80 -2.59
CA PHE A 124 9.83 3.25 -2.25
C PHE A 124 9.12 2.65 -3.46
N LEU A 125 9.08 3.37 -4.59
CA LEU A 125 8.47 2.85 -5.81
C LEU A 125 9.25 1.66 -6.39
N HIS A 126 10.58 1.66 -6.33
CA HIS A 126 11.38 0.50 -6.69
C HIS A 126 11.04 -0.73 -5.82
N ASN A 127 10.86 -0.53 -4.52
CA ASN A 127 10.45 -1.61 -3.62
C ASN A 127 9.07 -2.17 -4.01
N LEU A 128 8.14 -1.30 -4.43
CA LEU A 128 6.79 -1.68 -4.83
C LEU A 128 6.77 -2.53 -6.12
N ILE A 129 7.69 -2.24 -7.05
CA ILE A 129 7.72 -2.89 -8.38
C ILE A 129 8.90 -3.86 -8.56
N LYS A 130 9.65 -4.21 -7.51
CA LYS A 130 10.89 -4.98 -7.61
C LYS A 130 10.75 -6.34 -8.29
N ASP A 131 9.59 -6.95 -8.19
CA ASP A 131 9.27 -8.25 -8.79
C ASP A 131 8.60 -8.13 -10.18
N ASP A 132 8.59 -6.93 -10.79
CA ASP A 132 7.99 -6.63 -12.10
C ASP A 132 6.51 -7.09 -12.22
N PRO A 133 5.63 -6.66 -11.27
CA PRO A 133 4.22 -7.07 -11.27
C PRO A 133 3.46 -6.55 -12.50
N ASP A 134 2.54 -7.37 -13.03
CA ASP A 134 1.68 -6.99 -14.16
C ASP A 134 0.77 -5.80 -13.83
N THR A 135 0.43 -5.62 -12.55
CA THR A 135 -0.49 -4.56 -12.08
C THR A 135 -0.02 -3.97 -10.76
N VAL A 136 -0.10 -2.65 -10.65
CA VAL A 136 0.17 -1.91 -9.40
C VAL A 136 -1.03 -1.05 -9.04
N LEU A 137 -1.53 -1.19 -7.81
CA LEU A 137 -2.48 -0.26 -7.19
C LEU A 137 -1.76 0.61 -6.16
N LEU A 138 -1.86 1.91 -6.31
CA LEU A 138 -1.23 2.88 -5.42
C LEU A 138 -2.26 3.92 -4.98
N THR A 139 -2.33 4.20 -3.67
CA THR A 139 -2.93 5.45 -3.17
C THR A 139 -1.88 6.27 -2.44
N ALA A 140 -2.00 7.58 -2.54
CA ALA A 140 -1.16 8.52 -1.83
C ALA A 140 -1.95 9.81 -1.57
N ALA A 141 -1.84 10.35 -0.36
CA ALA A 141 -2.50 11.61 -0.01
C ALA A 141 -2.07 12.75 -0.93
N SER A 142 -3.05 13.46 -1.47
CA SER A 142 -2.83 14.61 -2.33
C SER A 142 -2.49 15.86 -1.53
N VAL A 143 -1.99 16.89 -2.24
CA VAL A 143 -1.67 18.20 -1.63
C VAL A 143 -2.86 18.74 -0.84
N GLY A 144 -2.59 19.12 0.42
CA GLY A 144 -3.59 19.64 1.35
C GLY A 144 -4.37 18.59 2.15
N GLN A 145 -4.14 17.31 1.92
CA GLN A 145 -4.67 16.23 2.75
C GLN A 145 -3.77 16.04 3.99
N HIS A 146 -4.27 16.46 5.14
CA HIS A 146 -3.54 16.38 6.40
C HIS A 146 -3.62 14.98 7.02
N GLY A 147 -2.52 14.55 7.65
CA GLY A 147 -2.41 13.30 8.39
C GLY A 147 -1.17 13.26 9.28
N ILE A 148 -1.04 12.22 10.09
CA ILE A 148 0.14 11.99 10.91
C ILE A 148 1.33 11.72 9.97
N GLN A 149 2.39 12.52 10.08
CA GLN A 149 3.61 12.37 9.27
C GLN A 149 3.37 12.38 7.74
N HIS A 150 2.41 13.18 7.26
CA HIS A 150 2.24 13.45 5.84
C HIS A 150 3.31 14.44 5.37
N VAL A 151 4.48 13.92 5.01
CA VAL A 151 5.68 14.71 4.65
C VAL A 151 5.83 14.89 3.14
N ASN A 152 5.12 14.08 2.34
CA ASN A 152 5.25 14.03 0.88
C ASN A 152 3.88 13.93 0.19
N CYS A 153 2.95 14.82 0.54
CA CYS A 153 1.69 14.93 -0.18
C CYS A 153 1.94 15.54 -1.57
N GLN A 154 1.67 14.77 -2.61
CA GLN A 154 1.95 15.16 -3.98
C GLN A 154 0.69 15.06 -4.85
N GLU A 155 0.65 15.83 -5.94
CA GLU A 155 -0.37 15.64 -6.96
C GLU A 155 -0.19 14.30 -7.66
N ARG A 156 -1.28 13.72 -8.17
CA ARG A 156 -1.27 12.42 -8.87
C ARG A 156 -0.23 12.35 -9.98
N GLU A 157 -0.06 13.43 -10.71
CA GLU A 157 0.88 13.56 -11.83
C GLU A 157 2.34 13.32 -11.44
N TYR A 158 2.71 13.62 -10.19
CA TYR A 158 4.03 13.32 -9.64
C TYR A 158 4.29 11.81 -9.63
N TRP A 159 3.37 11.04 -9.03
CA TRP A 159 3.47 9.58 -8.95
C TRP A 159 3.37 8.94 -10.33
N MET A 160 2.44 9.41 -11.18
CA MET A 160 2.30 8.94 -12.56
C MET A 160 3.58 9.13 -13.37
N THR A 161 4.27 10.27 -13.19
CA THR A 161 5.53 10.56 -13.89
C THR A 161 6.64 9.62 -13.43
N LYS A 162 6.80 9.41 -12.13
CA LYS A 162 7.79 8.49 -11.58
C LYS A 162 7.55 7.05 -12.04
N MET A 163 6.33 6.54 -11.94
CA MET A 163 5.96 5.19 -12.38
C MET A 163 6.18 5.02 -13.89
N LYS A 164 5.85 6.02 -14.71
CA LYS A 164 6.13 6.00 -16.15
C LYS A 164 7.62 5.90 -16.46
N ASN A 165 8.47 6.60 -15.73
CA ASN A 165 9.92 6.52 -15.89
C ASN A 165 10.49 5.14 -15.52
N MET A 166 9.74 4.37 -14.71
CA MET A 166 10.04 3.00 -14.32
C MET A 166 9.38 1.95 -15.22
N GLY A 167 8.66 2.38 -16.28
CA GLY A 167 8.04 1.49 -17.28
C GLY A 167 6.56 1.21 -17.07
N TYR A 168 5.93 1.73 -16.01
CA TYR A 168 4.52 1.50 -15.69
C TYR A 168 3.62 2.61 -16.17
N LEU A 169 2.58 2.28 -16.94
CA LEU A 169 1.65 3.26 -17.49
C LEU A 169 0.39 3.35 -16.64
N PHE A 170 -0.01 4.57 -16.32
CA PHE A 170 -1.28 4.83 -15.66
C PHE A 170 -2.46 4.40 -16.55
N ASN A 171 -3.37 3.60 -15.97
CA ASN A 171 -4.52 3.06 -16.68
C ASN A 171 -5.83 3.71 -16.21
N GLN A 172 -6.31 4.69 -16.97
CA GLN A 172 -7.52 5.43 -16.63
C GLN A 172 -8.79 4.58 -16.74
N ASP A 173 -8.83 3.60 -17.64
CA ASP A 173 -10.02 2.76 -17.85
C ASP A 173 -10.23 1.81 -16.67
N LEU A 174 -9.16 1.16 -16.20
CA LEU A 174 -9.21 0.34 -14.99
C LEU A 174 -9.52 1.17 -13.73
N LEU A 175 -8.99 2.38 -13.63
CA LEU A 175 -9.35 3.29 -12.54
C LEU A 175 -10.84 3.63 -12.57
N ASN A 176 -11.41 3.92 -13.74
CA ASN A 176 -12.84 4.22 -13.90
C ASN A 176 -13.70 3.00 -13.54
N GLU A 177 -13.27 1.80 -13.93
CA GLU A 177 -13.92 0.54 -13.53
C GLU A 177 -13.98 0.41 -12.02
N ILE A 178 -12.85 0.55 -11.32
CA ILE A 178 -12.78 0.46 -9.84
C ILE A 178 -13.64 1.57 -9.20
N LYS A 179 -13.60 2.78 -9.71
CA LYS A 179 -14.41 3.90 -9.22
C LYS A 179 -15.92 3.72 -9.44
N SER A 180 -16.32 2.90 -10.40
CA SER A 180 -17.73 2.59 -10.66
C SER A 180 -18.33 1.61 -9.66
N TRP A 181 -17.51 0.90 -8.89
CA TRP A 181 -18.02 -0.03 -7.89
C TRP A 181 -18.78 0.70 -6.80
N ASP A 182 -19.92 0.14 -6.36
CA ASP A 182 -20.58 0.60 -5.15
C ASP A 182 -19.56 0.61 -4.00
N ARG A 183 -19.76 1.51 -3.06
CA ARG A 183 -18.83 1.67 -1.94
C ARG A 183 -19.54 1.45 -0.62
N PRO A 184 -18.91 0.79 0.37
CA PRO A 184 -19.48 0.74 1.71
C PRO A 184 -19.60 2.17 2.27
N GLU A 185 -20.60 2.43 3.10
CA GLU A 185 -20.80 3.73 3.74
C GLU A 185 -19.56 4.19 4.54
N ALA A 186 -18.84 3.23 5.11
CA ALA A 186 -17.59 3.47 5.83
C ALA A 186 -16.37 3.74 4.93
N CYS A 187 -16.51 3.65 3.57
CA CYS A 187 -15.39 3.93 2.68
C CYS A 187 -15.08 5.42 2.68
N PRO A 188 -13.89 5.83 3.12
CA PRO A 188 -13.51 7.24 3.14
C PRO A 188 -13.48 7.79 1.72
N PHE A 189 -13.91 9.04 1.57
CA PHE A 189 -14.02 9.69 0.25
C PHE A 189 -12.65 9.83 -0.45
N TRP A 190 -11.58 9.95 0.31
CA TRP A 190 -10.23 10.15 -0.20
C TRP A 190 -9.65 8.89 -0.86
N TRP A 191 -10.00 7.67 -0.39
CA TRP A 191 -9.42 6.43 -0.92
C TRP A 191 -9.59 6.30 -2.45
N PRO A 192 -10.82 6.38 -3.04
CA PRO A 192 -10.97 6.34 -4.47
C PRO A 192 -10.46 7.60 -5.20
N GLN A 193 -10.32 8.72 -4.50
CA GLN A 193 -9.73 9.92 -5.08
C GLN A 193 -8.21 9.77 -5.26
N ASN A 194 -7.56 9.16 -4.28
CA ASN A 194 -6.12 8.96 -4.29
C ASN A 194 -5.69 7.77 -5.16
N LEU A 195 -6.62 6.87 -5.51
CA LEU A 195 -6.29 5.64 -6.22
C LEU A 195 -5.70 5.90 -7.61
N MET A 196 -4.62 5.20 -7.89
CA MET A 196 -3.95 5.09 -9.18
C MET A 196 -3.79 3.62 -9.55
N VAL A 197 -3.94 3.32 -10.84
CA VAL A 197 -3.76 1.96 -11.40
C VAL A 197 -2.69 2.03 -12.47
N PHE A 198 -1.70 1.16 -12.38
CA PHE A 198 -0.61 1.07 -13.34
C PHE A 198 -0.48 -0.34 -13.91
N ILE A 199 -0.10 -0.40 -15.20
CA ILE A 199 0.16 -1.62 -15.96
C ILE A 199 1.53 -1.49 -16.65
#